data_f5cf4a919a91698622b5617ec05b2115
#
_entry.id   f5cf4a919a91698622b5617ec05b2115
#
_cell.length_a   1.000
_cell.length_b   1.000
_cell.length_c   1.000
_cell.angle_alpha   90.00
_cell.angle_beta   90.00
_cell.angle_gamma   90.00
#
_symmetry.space_group_name_H-M   'P 1'
#
loop_
_entity.id
_entity.type
_entity.pdbx_description
1 polymer ?
#
loop_
_entity_poly.entity_id
_entity_poly.type
_entity_poly.pdbx_seq_one_letter_code
_entity_poly.pdbx_strand_id
1 'polypeptide(L)'
;VRFLRRSPRLDRNETLGREIYDAFTAEVVADVYLLAHATSPFIRPATIAAALHKVTDEGYDSAFSAERMQTFAWYRGEPLNYALDAIPRTQEIEPVFVETSAFFIFRREIWCDLHQRIGRHPYVAVVDRIEGIDIDYPEDFALAEVIAKLPNR
;
A
#
# COMPACT_ATOMS: atom_id res chain seq x y z
N VAL A 1 3.90 -9.24 -20.53
CA VAL A 1 4.82 -8.57 -19.58
C VAL A 1 6.06 -8.12 -20.34
N ARG A 2 6.46 -6.85 -20.18
CA ARG A 2 7.68 -6.30 -20.75
C ARG A 2 8.70 -6.13 -19.63
N PHE A 3 9.92 -6.63 -19.83
CA PHE A 3 11.03 -6.40 -18.93
C PHE A 3 11.65 -5.03 -19.23
N LEU A 4 11.80 -4.20 -18.17
CA LEU A 4 12.48 -2.92 -18.22
C LEU A 4 13.74 -3.01 -17.37
N ARG A 5 14.91 -2.94 -17.99
CA ARG A 5 16.18 -2.98 -17.29
C ARG A 5 16.47 -1.62 -16.66
N ARG A 6 16.59 -1.57 -15.36
CA ARG A 6 17.02 -0.35 -14.65
C ARG A 6 18.55 -0.23 -14.58
N SER A 7 19.03 0.98 -14.36
CA SER A 7 20.45 1.25 -14.14
C SER A 7 20.96 0.55 -12.88
N PRO A 8 22.16 -0.07 -12.88
CA PRO A 8 22.77 -0.67 -11.69
C PRO A 8 22.91 0.28 -10.50
N ARG A 9 22.95 1.59 -10.74
CA ARG A 9 22.93 2.61 -9.68
C ARG A 9 21.67 2.48 -8.81
N LEU A 10 20.54 2.10 -9.40
CA LEU A 10 19.25 1.96 -8.71
C LEU A 10 19.11 0.64 -7.92
N ASP A 11 20.12 -0.23 -7.97
CA ASP A 11 20.15 -1.49 -7.20
C ASP A 11 20.92 -1.35 -5.87
N ARG A 12 21.39 -0.13 -5.53
CA ARG A 12 22.09 0.13 -4.29
C ARG A 12 21.15 0.25 -3.11
N ASN A 13 21.62 -0.12 -1.91
CA ASN A 13 20.82 -0.04 -0.67
C ASN A 13 20.41 1.40 -0.30
N GLU A 14 21.19 2.40 -0.73
CA GLU A 14 20.92 3.82 -0.48
C GLU A 14 19.91 4.42 -1.43
N THR A 15 19.52 3.69 -2.49
CA THR A 15 18.56 4.18 -3.50
C THR A 15 17.19 4.36 -2.88
N LEU A 16 16.68 5.56 -2.96
CA LEU A 16 15.31 5.84 -2.51
C LEU A 16 14.29 5.31 -3.51
N GLY A 17 13.16 4.79 -3.03
CA GLY A 17 12.09 4.28 -3.89
C GLY A 17 11.65 5.28 -4.96
N ARG A 18 11.61 6.59 -4.65
CA ARG A 18 11.29 7.64 -5.62
C ARG A 18 12.23 7.68 -6.83
N GLU A 19 13.52 7.37 -6.68
CA GLU A 19 14.47 7.37 -7.80
C GLU A 19 14.16 6.23 -8.78
N ILE A 20 13.64 5.11 -8.27
CA ILE A 20 13.19 3.98 -9.09
C ILE A 20 11.92 4.38 -9.87
N TYR A 21 11.00 5.09 -9.21
CA TYR A 21 9.76 5.54 -9.84
C TYR A 21 10.03 6.63 -10.89
N ASP A 22 10.95 7.57 -10.61
CA ASP A 22 11.39 8.59 -11.59
C ASP A 22 11.95 7.92 -12.86
N ALA A 23 12.84 6.95 -12.69
CA ALA A 23 13.41 6.23 -13.81
C ALA A 23 12.35 5.47 -14.62
N PHE A 24 11.36 4.85 -13.95
CA PHE A 24 10.28 4.13 -14.61
C PHE A 24 9.33 5.08 -15.35
N THR A 25 8.88 6.15 -14.70
CA THR A 25 7.91 7.10 -15.31
C THR A 25 8.51 7.94 -16.42
N ALA A 26 9.85 8.12 -16.43
CA ALA A 26 10.56 8.74 -17.54
C ALA A 26 10.54 7.89 -18.82
N GLU A 27 10.56 6.55 -18.69
CA GLU A 27 10.54 5.64 -19.84
C GLU A 27 9.14 5.19 -20.23
N VAL A 28 8.22 5.09 -19.26
CA VAL A 28 6.86 4.60 -19.48
C VAL A 28 5.87 5.72 -19.26
N VAL A 29 5.28 6.21 -20.34
CA VAL A 29 4.25 7.25 -20.28
C VAL A 29 2.88 6.58 -20.18
N ALA A 30 2.15 6.87 -19.11
CA ALA A 30 0.80 6.38 -18.86
C ALA A 30 -0.01 7.45 -18.11
N ASP A 31 -1.33 7.40 -18.18
CA ASP A 31 -2.20 8.33 -17.45
C ASP A 31 -2.33 7.94 -15.97
N VAL A 32 -2.26 6.63 -15.70
CA VAL A 32 -2.33 6.04 -14.36
C VAL A 32 -1.22 4.99 -14.22
N TYR A 33 -0.54 5.02 -13.11
CA TYR A 33 0.47 4.04 -12.73
C TYR A 33 -0.06 3.13 -11.62
N LEU A 34 0.23 1.85 -11.73
CA LEU A 34 0.06 0.85 -10.69
C LEU A 34 1.44 0.33 -10.28
N LEU A 35 1.80 0.55 -9.03
CA LEU A 35 2.94 -0.07 -8.39
C LEU A 35 2.42 -1.22 -7.53
N ALA A 36 2.87 -2.43 -7.77
CA ALA A 36 2.57 -3.61 -6.96
C ALA A 36 3.87 -4.22 -6.44
N HIS A 37 3.91 -4.55 -5.16
CA HIS A 37 5.07 -5.16 -4.54
C HIS A 37 4.99 -6.68 -4.59
N ALA A 38 6.07 -7.33 -5.01
CA ALA A 38 6.16 -8.79 -5.07
C ALA A 38 6.21 -9.44 -3.68
N THR A 39 6.52 -8.65 -2.65
CA THR A 39 6.53 -9.05 -1.24
C THR A 39 5.13 -9.21 -0.64
N SER A 40 4.08 -8.77 -1.34
CA SER A 40 2.68 -8.93 -0.92
C SER A 40 1.96 -10.02 -1.73
N PRO A 41 2.23 -11.32 -1.45
CA PRO A 41 1.83 -12.43 -2.32
C PRO A 41 0.34 -12.74 -2.33
N PHE A 42 -0.42 -12.21 -1.36
CA PHE A 42 -1.83 -12.53 -1.18
C PHE A 42 -2.79 -11.44 -1.64
N ILE A 43 -2.26 -10.33 -2.18
CA ILE A 43 -3.12 -9.27 -2.71
C ILE A 43 -4.00 -9.80 -3.85
N ARG A 44 -5.30 -9.55 -3.78
CA ARG A 44 -6.25 -10.07 -4.77
C ARG A 44 -6.36 -9.15 -5.98
N PRO A 45 -6.37 -9.71 -7.20
CA PRO A 45 -6.61 -8.92 -8.41
C PRO A 45 -7.91 -8.10 -8.36
N ALA A 46 -8.96 -8.65 -7.72
CA ALA A 46 -10.24 -7.94 -7.56
C ALA A 46 -10.11 -6.67 -6.70
N THR A 47 -9.30 -6.69 -5.64
CA THR A 47 -9.02 -5.53 -4.78
C THR A 47 -8.29 -4.44 -5.57
N ILE A 48 -7.26 -4.83 -6.36
CA ILE A 48 -6.54 -3.91 -7.24
C ILE A 48 -7.48 -3.30 -8.29
N ALA A 49 -8.32 -4.13 -8.94
CA ALA A 49 -9.25 -3.68 -9.96
C ALA A 49 -10.28 -2.69 -9.39
N ALA A 50 -10.83 -2.96 -8.20
CA ALA A 50 -11.75 -2.05 -7.53
C ALA A 50 -11.08 -0.70 -7.20
N ALA A 51 -9.85 -0.73 -6.67
CA ALA A 51 -9.09 0.48 -6.37
C ALA A 51 -8.72 1.26 -7.64
N LEU A 52 -8.39 0.57 -8.74
CA LEU A 52 -8.13 1.21 -10.02
C LEU A 52 -9.38 1.95 -10.54
N HIS A 53 -10.56 1.32 -10.45
CA HIS A 53 -11.83 1.95 -10.84
C HIS A 53 -12.10 3.23 -10.02
N LYS A 54 -11.78 3.25 -8.72
CA LYS A 54 -11.88 4.47 -7.90
C LYS A 54 -11.06 5.63 -8.48
N VAL A 55 -9.85 5.32 -8.93
CA VAL A 55 -8.96 6.35 -9.49
C VAL A 55 -9.37 6.75 -10.91
N THR A 56 -9.75 5.79 -11.78
CA THR A 56 -10.10 6.09 -13.18
C THR A 56 -11.45 6.75 -13.34
N ASP A 57 -12.46 6.32 -12.58
CA ASP A 57 -13.86 6.62 -12.87
C ASP A 57 -14.60 7.37 -11.74
N GLU A 58 -14.10 7.34 -10.50
CA GLU A 58 -14.80 7.94 -9.35
C GLU A 58 -14.12 9.20 -8.79
N GLY A 59 -13.11 9.75 -9.48
CA GLY A 59 -12.51 11.04 -9.16
C GLY A 59 -11.47 11.05 -8.06
N TYR A 60 -11.05 9.90 -7.54
CA TYR A 60 -9.89 9.83 -6.66
C TYR A 60 -8.61 10.08 -7.48
N ASP A 61 -7.62 10.73 -6.86
CA ASP A 61 -6.34 11.04 -7.51
C ASP A 61 -5.30 9.92 -7.36
N SER A 62 -5.49 9.10 -6.35
CA SER A 62 -4.62 7.97 -6.00
C SER A 62 -5.38 6.93 -5.18
N ALA A 63 -4.77 5.75 -5.00
CA ALA A 63 -5.25 4.71 -4.11
C ALA A 63 -4.07 3.93 -3.53
N PHE A 64 -4.24 3.39 -2.33
CA PHE A 64 -3.26 2.51 -1.69
C PHE A 64 -3.94 1.47 -0.81
N SER A 65 -3.24 0.35 -0.57
CA SER A 65 -3.72 -0.71 0.29
C SER A 65 -3.43 -0.43 1.76
N ALA A 66 -4.41 -0.64 2.64
CA ALA A 66 -4.24 -0.51 4.07
C ALA A 66 -5.09 -1.53 4.85
N GLU A 67 -4.57 -2.01 5.97
CA GLU A 67 -5.33 -2.77 6.96
C GLU A 67 -6.07 -1.81 7.89
N ARG A 68 -7.36 -2.08 8.14
CA ARG A 68 -8.17 -1.35 9.12
C ARG A 68 -8.03 -1.99 10.49
N MET A 69 -7.35 -1.32 11.40
CA MET A 69 -7.12 -1.78 12.76
C MET A 69 -8.09 -1.13 13.75
N GLN A 70 -9.00 -1.92 14.30
CA GLN A 70 -9.98 -1.51 15.31
C GLN A 70 -9.39 -1.81 16.71
N THR A 71 -8.41 -1.00 17.13
CA THR A 71 -7.68 -1.19 18.39
C THR A 71 -7.18 0.13 18.95
N PHE A 72 -6.86 0.15 20.24
CA PHE A 72 -6.15 1.27 20.86
C PHE A 72 -4.74 1.39 20.29
N ALA A 73 -4.41 2.55 19.77
CA ALA A 73 -3.11 2.82 19.17
C ALA A 73 -2.36 3.92 19.92
N TRP A 74 -1.03 3.80 19.96
CA TRP A 74 -0.14 4.78 20.57
C TRP A 74 0.88 5.28 19.58
N TYR A 75 1.19 6.56 19.63
CA TYR A 75 2.21 7.18 18.80
C TYR A 75 3.01 8.20 19.61
N ARG A 76 4.33 8.08 19.59
CA ARG A 76 5.27 8.96 20.32
C ARG A 76 4.99 9.07 21.82
N GLY A 77 4.53 7.98 22.44
CA GLY A 77 4.25 7.93 23.88
C GLY A 77 2.87 8.46 24.30
N GLU A 78 2.00 8.78 23.33
CA GLU A 78 0.64 9.27 23.57
C GLU A 78 -0.41 8.41 22.85
N PRO A 79 -1.63 8.28 23.37
CA PRO A 79 -2.70 7.58 22.66
C PRO A 79 -3.06 8.34 21.37
N LEU A 80 -3.24 7.59 20.28
CA LEU A 80 -3.51 8.14 18.95
C LEU A 80 -5.01 8.37 18.71
N ASN A 81 -5.86 7.45 19.16
CA ASN A 81 -7.27 7.39 18.77
C ASN A 81 -8.25 7.26 19.93
N TYR A 82 -7.83 7.63 21.14
CA TYR A 82 -8.70 7.72 22.32
C TYR A 82 -8.14 8.69 23.37
N ALA A 83 -8.94 9.09 24.35
CA ALA A 83 -8.52 9.91 25.47
C ALA A 83 -8.35 9.04 26.74
N LEU A 84 -7.30 9.31 27.55
CA LEU A 84 -7.00 8.52 28.75
C LEU A 84 -8.02 8.71 29.89
N ASP A 85 -8.66 9.87 29.94
CA ASP A 85 -9.69 10.22 30.92
C ASP A 85 -11.11 9.74 30.56
N ALA A 86 -11.28 9.24 29.32
CA ALA A 86 -12.56 8.74 28.81
C ALA A 86 -12.32 7.56 27.85
N ILE A 87 -11.84 6.44 28.39
CA ILE A 87 -11.51 5.25 27.59
C ILE A 87 -12.81 4.61 27.04
N PRO A 88 -13.05 4.64 25.72
CA PRO A 88 -14.22 4.02 25.10
C PRO A 88 -14.03 2.51 24.95
N ARG A 89 -15.10 1.83 24.54
CA ARG A 89 -14.95 0.42 24.10
C ARG A 89 -14.23 0.38 22.74
N THR A 90 -13.46 -0.68 22.49
CA THR A 90 -12.72 -0.84 21.22
C THR A 90 -13.59 -0.73 19.98
N GLN A 91 -14.87 -1.10 20.06
CA GLN A 91 -15.84 -1.01 18.97
C GLN A 91 -16.26 0.44 18.64
N GLU A 92 -16.01 1.38 19.56
CA GLU A 92 -16.46 2.78 19.45
C GLU A 92 -15.34 3.75 19.06
N ILE A 93 -14.09 3.30 19.08
CA ILE A 93 -12.94 4.14 18.72
C ILE A 93 -12.81 4.28 17.20
N GLU A 94 -12.23 5.39 16.77
CA GLU A 94 -11.82 5.57 15.38
C GLU A 94 -10.77 4.52 15.00
N PRO A 95 -10.96 3.77 13.90
CA PRO A 95 -9.96 2.82 13.44
C PRO A 95 -8.71 3.52 12.91
N VAL A 96 -7.57 2.87 13.08
CA VAL A 96 -6.33 3.27 12.44
C VAL A 96 -6.16 2.49 11.14
N PHE A 97 -5.77 3.17 10.06
CA PHE A 97 -5.39 2.53 8.81
C PHE A 97 -3.87 2.44 8.72
N VAL A 98 -3.36 1.23 8.56
CA VAL A 98 -1.94 0.94 8.44
C VAL A 98 -1.64 0.54 6.99
N GLU A 99 -0.77 1.28 6.30
CA GLU A 99 -0.35 0.94 4.94
C GLU A 99 0.26 -0.47 4.92
N THR A 100 -0.21 -1.31 4.00
CA THR A 100 0.34 -2.66 3.79
C THR A 100 1.35 -2.71 2.65
N SER A 101 1.54 -1.59 1.96
CA SER A 101 2.44 -1.44 0.82
C SER A 101 2.18 -2.40 -0.37
N ALA A 102 1.12 -3.19 -0.34
CA ALA A 102 0.86 -4.19 -1.38
C ALA A 102 0.70 -3.56 -2.78
N PHE A 103 0.03 -2.41 -2.85
CA PHE A 103 -0.02 -1.62 -4.08
C PHE A 103 -0.26 -0.13 -3.82
N PHE A 104 0.14 0.67 -4.82
CA PHE A 104 -0.20 2.08 -4.96
C PHE A 104 -0.66 2.33 -6.39
N ILE A 105 -1.76 3.06 -6.54
CA ILE A 105 -2.30 3.52 -7.83
C ILE A 105 -2.32 5.03 -7.78
N PHE A 106 -1.77 5.69 -8.80
CA PHE A 106 -1.75 7.14 -8.84
C PHE A 106 -1.80 7.66 -10.26
N ARG A 107 -2.44 8.81 -10.44
CA ARG A 107 -2.44 9.51 -11.71
C ARG A 107 -1.07 10.10 -11.99
N ARG A 108 -0.74 10.22 -13.27
CA ARG A 108 0.54 10.76 -13.71
C ARG A 108 0.83 12.16 -13.13
N GLU A 109 -0.17 13.03 -13.09
CA GLU A 109 -0.04 14.38 -12.54
C GLU A 109 0.40 14.37 -11.06
N ILE A 110 -0.03 13.38 -10.27
CA ILE A 110 0.39 13.26 -8.88
C ILE A 110 1.91 13.05 -8.80
N TRP A 111 2.46 12.21 -9.69
CA TRP A 111 3.90 12.02 -9.73
C TRP A 111 4.62 13.26 -10.28
N CYS A 112 4.14 13.84 -11.40
CA CYS A 112 4.77 14.98 -12.04
C CYS A 112 4.76 16.25 -11.16
N ASP A 113 3.68 16.49 -10.41
CA ASP A 113 3.50 17.73 -9.65
C ASP A 113 3.97 17.62 -8.20
N LEU A 114 3.82 16.45 -7.57
CA LEU A 114 4.07 16.27 -6.15
C LEU A 114 5.26 15.34 -5.86
N HIS A 115 5.74 14.57 -6.84
CA HIS A 115 6.69 13.45 -6.65
C HIS A 115 6.27 12.47 -5.55
N GLN A 116 4.97 12.16 -5.51
CA GLN A 116 4.34 11.31 -4.51
C GLN A 116 3.51 10.21 -5.19
N ARG A 117 3.37 9.06 -4.50
CA ARG A 117 2.50 7.95 -4.91
C ARG A 117 1.12 8.01 -4.27
N ILE A 118 0.92 8.94 -3.33
CA ILE A 118 -0.35 9.24 -2.68
C ILE A 118 -0.61 10.73 -2.88
N GLY A 119 -1.76 11.05 -3.46
CA GLY A 119 -2.16 12.41 -3.76
C GLY A 119 -2.89 13.10 -2.60
N ARG A 120 -3.71 14.08 -2.92
CA ARG A 120 -4.46 14.89 -1.96
C ARG A 120 -5.85 14.32 -1.66
N HIS A 121 -6.37 13.48 -2.54
CA HIS A 121 -7.68 12.81 -2.42
C HIS A 121 -7.55 11.31 -2.68
N PRO A 122 -6.83 10.57 -1.81
CA PRO A 122 -6.56 9.16 -2.00
C PRO A 122 -7.76 8.29 -1.62
N TYR A 123 -7.96 7.20 -2.34
CA TYR A 123 -8.81 6.09 -1.92
C TYR A 123 -8.02 5.11 -1.05
N VAL A 124 -8.50 4.84 0.17
CA VAL A 124 -7.94 3.81 1.04
C VAL A 124 -8.60 2.47 0.70
N ALA A 125 -7.90 1.60 0.01
CA ALA A 125 -8.35 0.25 -0.29
C ALA A 125 -8.14 -0.63 0.94
N VAL A 126 -9.21 -0.85 1.70
CA VAL A 126 -9.15 -1.68 2.90
C VAL A 126 -8.99 -3.14 2.51
N VAL A 127 -7.95 -3.78 3.03
CA VAL A 127 -7.63 -5.21 2.84
C VAL A 127 -7.80 -5.97 4.15
N ASP A 128 -8.04 -7.28 4.06
CA ASP A 128 -8.02 -8.15 5.23
C ASP A 128 -6.56 -8.48 5.64
N ARG A 129 -6.41 -9.07 6.84
CA ARG A 129 -5.09 -9.38 7.42
C ARG A 129 -4.23 -10.30 6.57
N ILE A 130 -4.84 -11.13 5.77
CA ILE A 130 -4.12 -12.08 4.93
C ILE A 130 -3.69 -11.40 3.64
N GLU A 131 -4.59 -10.63 3.04
CA GLU A 131 -4.32 -9.85 1.85
C GLU A 131 -3.27 -8.76 2.10
N GLY A 132 -3.20 -8.27 3.35
CA GLY A 132 -2.25 -7.25 3.81
C GLY A 132 -0.87 -7.77 4.21
N ILE A 133 -0.60 -9.08 4.14
CA ILE A 133 0.72 -9.63 4.49
C ILE A 133 1.79 -9.10 3.53
N ASP A 134 2.83 -8.52 4.10
CA ASP A 134 4.07 -8.15 3.42
C ASP A 134 5.23 -8.99 3.96
N ILE A 135 6.15 -9.41 3.10
CA ILE A 135 7.29 -10.26 3.44
C ILE A 135 8.54 -9.40 3.52
N ASP A 136 8.88 -8.93 4.71
CA ASP A 136 10.08 -8.16 4.99
C ASP A 136 11.17 -9.01 5.67
N TYR A 137 10.76 -10.01 6.44
CA TYR A 137 11.65 -10.85 7.24
C TYR A 137 11.44 -12.34 6.95
N PRO A 138 12.43 -13.22 7.30
CA PRO A 138 12.29 -14.67 7.13
C PRO A 138 11.07 -15.28 7.83
N GLU A 139 10.65 -14.70 8.95
CA GLU A 139 9.46 -15.12 9.72
C GLU A 139 8.17 -14.87 8.93
N ASP A 140 8.09 -13.76 8.19
CA ASP A 140 6.95 -13.43 7.33
C ASP A 140 6.85 -14.43 6.19
N PHE A 141 7.99 -14.83 5.62
CA PHE A 141 8.03 -15.84 4.57
C PHE A 141 7.53 -17.20 5.08
N ALA A 142 7.97 -17.62 6.28
CA ALA A 142 7.51 -18.85 6.89
C ALA A 142 6.00 -18.83 7.16
N LEU A 143 5.46 -17.69 7.62
CA LEU A 143 4.02 -17.48 7.79
C LEU A 143 3.29 -17.56 6.46
N ALA A 144 3.79 -16.89 5.43
CA ALA A 144 3.21 -16.90 4.10
C ALA A 144 3.18 -18.31 3.50
N GLU A 145 4.24 -19.12 3.68
CA GLU A 145 4.24 -20.53 3.25
C GLU A 145 3.13 -21.36 3.92
N VAL A 146 2.91 -21.19 5.23
CA VAL A 146 1.84 -21.88 5.95
C VAL A 146 0.49 -21.48 5.39
N ILE A 147 0.29 -20.18 5.22
CA ILE A 147 -0.95 -19.62 4.72
C ILE A 147 -1.25 -20.10 3.29
N ALA A 148 -0.24 -20.14 2.41
CA ALA A 148 -0.40 -20.62 1.03
C ALA A 148 -0.81 -22.11 0.93
N LYS A 149 -0.56 -22.90 1.96
CA LYS A 149 -0.92 -24.33 2.03
C LYS A 149 -2.32 -24.58 2.58
N LEU A 150 -3.02 -23.55 3.09
CA LEU A 150 -4.39 -23.72 3.61
C LEU A 150 -5.37 -23.99 2.46
N PRO A 151 -6.25 -25.01 2.62
CA PRO A 151 -7.28 -25.30 1.63
C PRO A 151 -8.32 -24.18 1.55
N ASN A 152 -8.89 -23.95 0.34
CA ASN A 152 -9.98 -22.99 0.07
C ASN A 152 -9.62 -21.51 0.17
N ARG A 153 -8.68 -21.11 -0.65
CA ARG A 153 -8.43 -19.70 -0.94
C ARG A 153 -8.82 -19.31 -2.34
#